data_9bc29d8e746e42ad5858c4435fb86ef4
#
_entry.id   9bc29d8e746e42ad5858c4435fb86ef4
#
_cell.length_a   1.000
_cell.length_b   1.000
_cell.length_c   1.000
_cell.angle_alpha   90.00
_cell.angle_beta   90.00
_cell.angle_gamma   90.00
#
_symmetry.space_group_name_H-M   'P 1'
#
loop_
_entity.id
_entity.type
_entity.pdbx_description
1 polymer ?
#
loop_
_entity_poly.entity_id
_entity_poly.type
_entity_poly.pdbx_seq_one_letter_code
_entity_poly.pdbx_strand_id
1 'polypeptide(L)'
;MSNRMIENLPRSITVFSEQAGGHLQGIAIDKAREYMYFSFTTCLIKADLKGNIIGSVTGLVGHLGCIAYNYEDGRVYGSLEFKHDSIGTGIMKHIGYENDVQDGFYMTCFDVEKINRMNMNAETDGVMRAVFLKEVFDDYSAEGHRFGCSGIDGTTFAPAFDKPKRQDLYVAYAGSQGITVRSQKGRPYPCLRLPGLHDPGTERSDL
;
A
#
# COMPACT_ATOMS: atom_id res chain seq x y z
N MET A 1 -28.84 16.11 6.12
CA MET A 1 -28.72 14.72 5.62
C MET A 1 -28.48 13.83 6.83
N SER A 2 -29.37 12.86 7.05
CA SER A 2 -29.36 12.02 8.24
C SER A 2 -28.19 11.02 8.20
N ASN A 3 -27.45 10.88 9.28
CA ASN A 3 -26.31 9.97 9.48
C ASN A 3 -26.70 8.47 9.49
N ARG A 4 -27.80 8.09 8.83
CA ARG A 4 -28.35 6.73 8.85
C ARG A 4 -27.38 5.65 8.33
N MET A 5 -26.35 6.02 7.53
CA MET A 5 -25.36 5.05 7.07
C MET A 5 -24.50 4.50 8.22
N ILE A 6 -24.11 5.32 9.18
CA ILE A 6 -23.28 4.90 10.30
C ILE A 6 -24.08 4.05 11.30
N GLU A 7 -25.35 4.37 11.49
CA GLU A 7 -26.23 3.64 12.43
C GLU A 7 -26.54 2.20 11.96
N ASN A 8 -26.45 1.94 10.65
CA ASN A 8 -26.75 0.65 10.04
C ASN A 8 -25.52 -0.18 9.66
N LEU A 9 -24.31 0.31 9.92
CA LEU A 9 -23.10 -0.50 9.74
C LEU A 9 -23.08 -1.63 10.77
N PRO A 10 -22.67 -2.86 10.36
CA PRO A 10 -22.41 -3.91 11.31
C PRO A 10 -21.37 -3.40 12.32
N ARG A 11 -21.68 -3.48 13.60
CA ARG A 11 -20.86 -2.87 14.67
C ARG A 11 -19.50 -3.57 14.86
N SER A 12 -19.37 -4.79 14.40
CA SER A 12 -18.09 -5.49 14.34
C SER A 12 -18.16 -6.65 13.35
N ILE A 13 -17.09 -6.82 12.57
CA ILE A 13 -16.78 -8.03 11.85
C ILE A 13 -15.42 -8.47 12.37
N THR A 14 -15.32 -9.69 12.87
CA THR A 14 -14.04 -10.25 13.28
C THR A 14 -13.49 -11.10 12.13
N VAL A 15 -12.37 -10.66 11.55
CA VAL A 15 -11.59 -11.47 10.63
C VAL A 15 -10.41 -12.00 11.42
N PHE A 16 -10.40 -13.30 11.66
CA PHE A 16 -9.31 -13.97 12.35
C PHE A 16 -8.38 -14.63 11.35
N SER A 17 -7.09 -14.35 11.42
CA SER A 17 -6.08 -15.00 10.60
C SER A 17 -4.87 -15.39 11.43
N GLU A 18 -4.58 -16.67 11.46
CA GLU A 18 -3.34 -17.21 12.06
C GLU A 18 -2.08 -16.80 11.29
N GLN A 19 -2.25 -16.28 10.06
CA GLN A 19 -1.15 -15.88 9.18
C GLN A 19 -0.80 -14.42 9.27
N ALA A 20 -1.55 -13.64 10.04
CA ALA A 20 -1.29 -12.22 10.21
C ALA A 20 -0.02 -12.02 11.03
N GLY A 21 1.11 -11.90 10.35
CA GLY A 21 2.34 -11.45 10.98
C GLY A 21 2.26 -9.97 11.32
N GLY A 22 2.23 -9.63 12.60
CA GLY A 22 2.23 -8.24 13.07
C GLY A 22 0.85 -7.59 13.18
N HIS A 23 0.80 -6.28 13.03
CA HIS A 23 -0.40 -5.46 13.22
C HIS A 23 -1.18 -5.25 11.92
N LEU A 24 -2.49 -5.04 12.04
CA LEU A 24 -3.29 -4.52 10.94
C LEU A 24 -2.84 -3.08 10.64
N GLN A 25 -2.45 -2.84 9.39
CA GLN A 25 -1.90 -1.57 8.93
C GLN A 25 -2.86 -0.79 8.03
N GLY A 26 -3.73 -1.48 7.31
CA GLY A 26 -4.67 -0.84 6.40
C GLY A 26 -5.80 -1.76 5.97
N ILE A 27 -6.86 -1.13 5.49
CA ILE A 27 -8.03 -1.78 4.93
C ILE A 27 -8.41 -1.12 3.62
N ALA A 28 -8.80 -1.92 2.62
CA ALA A 28 -9.39 -1.46 1.38
C ALA A 28 -10.61 -2.33 1.02
N ILE A 29 -11.53 -1.77 0.25
CA ILE A 29 -12.75 -2.45 -0.19
C ILE A 29 -12.83 -2.31 -1.71
N ASP A 30 -13.18 -3.37 -2.41
CA ASP A 30 -13.33 -3.35 -3.86
C ASP A 30 -14.53 -2.51 -4.32
N LYS A 31 -14.57 -2.22 -5.63
CA LYS A 31 -15.64 -1.41 -6.24
C LYS A 31 -17.01 -2.08 -6.13
N ALA A 32 -17.08 -3.40 -6.30
CA ALA A 32 -18.29 -4.18 -6.21
C ALA A 32 -18.79 -4.34 -4.77
N ARG A 33 -17.95 -4.02 -3.79
CA ARG A 33 -18.17 -4.25 -2.36
C ARG A 33 -18.47 -5.72 -2.04
N GLU A 34 -17.68 -6.60 -2.65
CA GLU A 34 -17.74 -8.04 -2.42
C GLU A 34 -16.60 -8.52 -1.53
N TYR A 35 -15.44 -7.82 -1.61
CA TYR A 35 -14.24 -8.19 -0.89
C TYR A 35 -13.64 -7.03 -0.12
N MET A 36 -13.03 -7.37 1.00
CA MET A 36 -12.16 -6.53 1.81
C MET A 36 -10.74 -7.05 1.74
N TYR A 37 -9.81 -6.13 1.78
CA TYR A 37 -8.37 -6.40 1.80
C TYR A 37 -7.78 -5.82 3.07
N PHE A 38 -6.94 -6.59 3.72
CA PHE A 38 -6.28 -6.20 4.97
C PHE A 38 -4.78 -6.34 4.79
N SER A 39 -4.04 -5.25 4.99
CA SER A 39 -2.59 -5.33 5.09
C SER A 39 -2.19 -5.59 6.54
N PHE A 40 -1.34 -6.56 6.72
CA PHE A 40 -0.58 -6.80 7.93
C PHE A 40 0.90 -6.60 7.62
N THR A 41 1.74 -6.53 8.64
CA THR A 41 3.16 -6.23 8.46
C THR A 41 3.81 -7.04 7.33
N THR A 42 3.51 -8.33 7.23
CA THR A 42 4.17 -9.25 6.27
C THR A 42 3.22 -9.97 5.32
N CYS A 43 1.94 -9.61 5.31
CA CYS A 43 0.99 -10.24 4.39
C CYS A 43 -0.18 -9.32 4.00
N LEU A 44 -0.78 -9.62 2.84
CA LEU A 44 -2.07 -9.09 2.41
C LEU A 44 -3.11 -10.21 2.49
N ILE A 45 -4.27 -9.95 3.11
CA ILE A 45 -5.38 -10.89 3.20
C ILE A 45 -6.56 -10.36 2.39
N LYS A 46 -7.18 -11.24 1.59
CA LYS A 46 -8.45 -11.02 0.92
C LYS A 46 -9.54 -11.78 1.65
N ALA A 47 -10.61 -11.11 2.01
CA ALA A 47 -11.79 -11.71 2.66
C ALA A 47 -13.08 -11.21 2.00
N ASP A 48 -14.17 -11.98 2.13
CA ASP A 48 -15.50 -11.48 1.80
C ASP A 48 -16.02 -10.51 2.88
N LEU A 49 -17.17 -9.87 2.63
CA LEU A 49 -17.76 -8.94 3.60
C LEU A 49 -18.35 -9.62 4.85
N LYS A 50 -18.34 -10.95 4.91
CA LYS A 50 -18.72 -11.72 6.10
C LYS A 50 -17.51 -12.10 6.96
N GLY A 51 -16.29 -11.78 6.46
CA GLY A 51 -15.04 -12.10 7.13
C GLY A 51 -14.46 -13.48 6.78
N ASN A 52 -15.03 -14.19 5.82
CA ASN A 52 -14.43 -15.45 5.34
C ASN A 52 -13.19 -15.13 4.50
N ILE A 53 -12.07 -15.73 4.85
CA ILE A 53 -10.82 -15.53 4.12
C ILE A 53 -10.86 -16.29 2.80
N ILE A 54 -10.60 -15.59 1.71
CA ILE A 54 -10.54 -16.12 0.34
C ILE A 54 -9.12 -16.52 -0.03
N GLY A 55 -8.14 -15.73 0.40
CA GLY A 55 -6.73 -15.97 0.10
C GLY A 55 -5.82 -14.96 0.77
N SER A 56 -4.52 -15.22 0.67
CA SER A 56 -3.50 -14.31 1.19
C SER A 56 -2.26 -14.27 0.31
N VAL A 57 -1.54 -13.16 0.38
CA VAL A 57 -0.21 -12.99 -0.23
C VAL A 57 0.80 -12.86 0.88
N THR A 58 1.85 -13.68 0.83
CA THR A 58 2.97 -13.73 1.77
C THR A 58 4.30 -13.60 1.02
N GLY A 59 5.43 -13.75 1.71
CA GLY A 59 6.76 -13.60 1.11
C GLY A 59 7.13 -12.13 0.84
N LEU A 60 6.50 -11.21 1.55
CA LEU A 60 6.84 -9.79 1.48
C LEU A 60 8.08 -9.54 2.33
N VAL A 61 9.16 -9.14 1.67
CA VAL A 61 10.39 -8.72 2.36
C VAL A 61 10.27 -7.24 2.71
N GLY A 62 9.74 -6.96 3.90
CA GLY A 62 9.49 -5.60 4.36
C GLY A 62 8.17 -5.46 5.10
N HIS A 63 7.91 -4.24 5.53
CA HIS A 63 6.70 -3.84 6.24
C HIS A 63 5.65 -3.35 5.23
N LEU A 64 4.62 -4.15 5.03
CA LEU A 64 3.44 -3.72 4.26
C LEU A 64 2.60 -2.80 5.15
N GLY A 65 2.50 -1.54 4.78
CA GLY A 65 1.81 -0.51 5.52
C GLY A 65 0.37 -0.28 5.05
N CYS A 66 0.05 0.99 4.83
CA CYS A 66 -1.26 1.42 4.34
C CYS A 66 -1.56 0.90 2.93
N ILE A 67 -2.84 0.64 2.65
CA ILE A 67 -3.31 0.19 1.35
C ILE A 67 -4.48 1.02 0.84
N ALA A 68 -4.64 1.10 -0.48
CA ALA A 68 -5.78 1.72 -1.15
C ALA A 68 -6.21 0.89 -2.37
N TYR A 69 -7.52 0.81 -2.62
CA TYR A 69 -8.07 0.17 -3.81
C TYR A 69 -8.24 1.20 -4.92
N ASN A 70 -7.74 0.90 -6.11
CA ASN A 70 -7.97 1.71 -7.29
C ASN A 70 -9.23 1.22 -8.02
N TYR A 71 -10.25 2.07 -8.06
CA TYR A 71 -11.54 1.75 -8.71
C TYR A 71 -11.48 1.77 -10.25
N GLU A 72 -10.38 2.23 -10.85
CA GLU A 72 -10.21 2.25 -12.31
C GLU A 72 -9.63 0.94 -12.82
N ASP A 73 -8.61 0.39 -12.14
CA ASP A 73 -7.90 -0.81 -12.58
C ASP A 73 -8.19 -2.06 -11.75
N GLY A 74 -8.96 -1.92 -10.67
CA GLY A 74 -9.38 -3.06 -9.85
C GLY A 74 -8.28 -3.66 -8.99
N ARG A 75 -7.21 -2.91 -8.68
CA ARG A 75 -6.05 -3.38 -7.92
C ARG A 75 -5.94 -2.71 -6.56
N VAL A 76 -5.26 -3.38 -5.65
CA VAL A 76 -4.86 -2.80 -4.35
C VAL A 76 -3.42 -2.34 -4.43
N TYR A 77 -3.19 -1.12 -3.99
CA TYR A 77 -1.86 -0.52 -3.88
C TYR A 77 -1.51 -0.35 -2.41
N GLY A 78 -0.24 -0.60 -2.06
CA GLY A 78 0.22 -0.51 -0.68
C GLY A 78 1.67 -0.07 -0.56
N SER A 79 1.98 0.62 0.53
CA SER A 79 3.36 0.93 0.87
C SER A 79 4.08 -0.32 1.37
N LEU A 80 5.29 -0.54 0.88
CA LEU A 80 6.19 -1.58 1.39
C LEU A 80 7.53 -0.94 1.68
N GLU A 81 8.00 -1.06 2.92
CA GLU A 81 9.27 -0.47 3.32
C GLU A 81 10.13 -1.45 4.10
N PHE A 82 11.43 -1.36 3.90
CA PHE A 82 12.41 -2.03 4.73
C PHE A 82 13.43 -1.02 5.25
N LYS A 83 13.74 -1.12 6.53
CA LYS A 83 14.75 -0.31 7.20
C LYS A 83 15.56 -1.20 8.12
N HIS A 84 16.87 -0.92 8.23
CA HIS A 84 17.76 -1.58 9.18
C HIS A 84 17.52 -1.06 10.61
N ASP A 85 16.32 -1.29 11.12
CA ASP A 85 15.93 -0.99 12.48
C ASP A 85 15.41 -2.24 13.21
N SER A 86 14.90 -2.07 14.41
CA SER A 86 14.34 -3.18 15.19
C SER A 86 13.12 -3.83 14.53
N ILE A 87 12.36 -3.04 13.75
CA ILE A 87 11.18 -3.54 13.01
C ILE A 87 11.63 -4.38 11.83
N GLY A 88 12.54 -3.87 10.99
CA GLY A 88 13.08 -4.61 9.85
C GLY A 88 13.75 -5.91 10.28
N THR A 89 14.58 -5.85 11.33
CA THR A 89 15.21 -7.06 11.91
C THR A 89 14.16 -8.06 12.40
N GLY A 90 13.09 -7.58 13.04
CA GLY A 90 11.99 -8.42 13.50
C GLY A 90 11.25 -9.08 12.35
N ILE A 91 11.01 -8.36 11.25
CA ILE A 91 10.38 -8.89 10.03
C ILE A 91 11.23 -10.00 9.42
N MET A 92 12.54 -9.75 9.22
CA MET A 92 13.46 -10.73 8.64
C MET A 92 13.46 -12.04 9.42
N LYS A 93 13.54 -11.95 10.74
CA LYS A 93 13.46 -13.11 11.62
C LYS A 93 12.13 -13.84 11.50
N HIS A 94 11.01 -13.10 11.43
CA HIS A 94 9.67 -13.68 11.34
C HIS A 94 9.44 -14.45 10.04
N ILE A 95 9.91 -13.91 8.90
CA ILE A 95 9.76 -14.57 7.60
C ILE A 95 10.88 -15.56 7.28
N GLY A 96 11.89 -15.71 8.16
CA GLY A 96 13.02 -16.60 7.93
C GLY A 96 13.91 -16.21 6.76
N TYR A 97 14.03 -14.91 6.48
CA TYR A 97 14.83 -14.40 5.37
C TYR A 97 16.21 -13.97 5.87
N GLU A 98 17.25 -14.59 5.32
CA GLU A 98 18.64 -14.44 5.79
C GLU A 98 19.53 -13.60 4.88
N ASN A 99 19.04 -13.22 3.69
CA ASN A 99 19.83 -12.40 2.78
C ASN A 99 19.84 -10.93 3.25
N ASP A 100 20.90 -10.23 2.90
CA ASP A 100 21.00 -8.79 3.13
C ASP A 100 19.96 -8.03 2.29
N VAL A 101 19.26 -7.11 2.92
CA VAL A 101 18.23 -6.28 2.29
C VAL A 101 18.59 -4.83 2.53
N GLN A 102 18.70 -4.05 1.48
CA GLN A 102 18.97 -2.62 1.61
C GLN A 102 17.71 -1.86 2.04
N ASP A 103 17.89 -0.77 2.76
CA ASP A 103 16.82 0.17 3.07
C ASP A 103 16.13 0.61 1.79
N GLY A 104 14.81 0.64 1.82
CA GLY A 104 14.04 0.99 0.63
C GLY A 104 12.57 1.23 0.91
N PHE A 105 11.99 2.07 0.08
CA PHE A 105 10.58 2.43 0.10
C PHE A 105 9.98 2.13 -1.25
N TYR A 106 8.88 1.38 -1.25
CA TYR A 106 8.24 0.90 -2.46
C TYR A 106 6.74 1.16 -2.41
N MET A 107 6.15 1.36 -3.57
CA MET A 107 4.71 1.19 -3.77
C MET A 107 4.49 -0.15 -4.44
N THR A 108 3.73 -1.02 -3.79
CA THR A 108 3.30 -2.30 -4.34
C THR A 108 1.94 -2.17 -5.02
N CYS A 109 1.73 -3.02 -6.01
CA CYS A 109 0.47 -3.17 -6.72
C CYS A 109 0.09 -4.66 -6.72
N PHE A 110 -1.02 -4.99 -6.10
CA PHE A 110 -1.55 -6.35 -6.00
C PHE A 110 -2.67 -6.57 -7.02
N ASP A 111 -2.51 -7.59 -7.86
CA ASP A 111 -3.55 -8.10 -8.74
C ASP A 111 -4.51 -8.99 -7.91
N VAL A 112 -5.47 -8.32 -7.26
CA VAL A 112 -6.32 -8.97 -6.25
C VAL A 112 -7.34 -9.95 -6.84
N GLU A 113 -7.58 -9.93 -8.14
CA GLU A 113 -8.39 -10.94 -8.82
C GLU A 113 -7.72 -12.31 -8.81
N LYS A 114 -6.38 -12.33 -8.89
CA LYS A 114 -5.58 -13.56 -8.82
C LYS A 114 -5.50 -14.17 -7.42
N ILE A 115 -5.81 -13.40 -6.37
CA ILE A 115 -5.73 -13.91 -5.00
C ILE A 115 -6.92 -14.83 -4.74
N ASN A 116 -6.67 -16.15 -4.79
CA ASN A 116 -7.68 -17.20 -4.72
C ASN A 116 -7.31 -18.37 -3.79
N ARG A 117 -6.16 -18.34 -3.14
CA ARG A 117 -5.69 -19.33 -2.18
C ARG A 117 -4.82 -18.68 -1.11
N MET A 118 -4.63 -19.40 -0.03
CA MET A 118 -3.74 -18.97 1.06
C MET A 118 -2.28 -19.06 0.65
N ASN A 119 -1.45 -18.17 1.21
CA ASN A 119 0.01 -18.19 1.08
C ASN A 119 0.50 -18.10 -0.38
N MET A 120 -0.16 -17.31 -1.21
CA MET A 120 0.41 -16.97 -2.51
C MET A 120 1.69 -16.16 -2.28
N ASN A 121 2.76 -16.56 -2.96
CA ASN A 121 4.02 -15.86 -2.84
C ASN A 121 4.01 -14.59 -3.69
N ALA A 122 4.33 -13.45 -3.08
CA ALA A 122 4.28 -12.13 -3.71
C ALA A 122 5.16 -12.05 -4.97
N GLU A 123 6.31 -12.72 -4.97
CA GLU A 123 7.29 -12.67 -6.03
C GLU A 123 7.02 -13.70 -7.13
N THR A 124 6.79 -14.96 -6.73
CA THR A 124 6.77 -16.09 -7.69
C THR A 124 5.39 -16.37 -8.27
N ASP A 125 4.30 -16.03 -7.58
CA ASP A 125 2.93 -16.25 -8.10
C ASP A 125 2.42 -15.15 -9.04
N GLY A 126 3.23 -14.10 -9.27
CA GLY A 126 2.90 -13.01 -10.19
C GLY A 126 1.67 -12.20 -9.77
N VAL A 127 1.41 -12.14 -8.46
CA VAL A 127 0.27 -11.41 -7.86
C VAL A 127 0.65 -10.01 -7.42
N MET A 128 1.93 -9.68 -7.38
CA MET A 128 2.42 -8.38 -6.92
C MET A 128 3.48 -7.81 -7.87
N ARG A 129 3.51 -6.50 -7.95
CA ARG A 129 4.61 -5.71 -8.54
C ARG A 129 4.97 -4.61 -7.55
N ALA A 130 6.21 -4.13 -7.61
CA ALA A 130 6.68 -3.04 -6.75
C ALA A 130 7.44 -2.00 -7.56
N VAL A 131 7.32 -0.74 -7.16
CA VAL A 131 8.07 0.39 -7.73
C VAL A 131 8.81 1.09 -6.59
N PHE A 132 10.10 1.28 -6.78
CA PHE A 132 10.94 1.99 -5.82
C PHE A 132 10.61 3.48 -5.79
N LEU A 133 10.42 4.00 -4.59
CA LEU A 133 10.10 5.41 -4.35
C LEU A 133 11.38 6.19 -4.01
N LYS A 134 12.12 6.54 -5.05
CA LYS A 134 13.41 7.21 -4.90
C LYS A 134 13.32 8.51 -4.08
N GLU A 135 12.29 9.33 -4.30
CA GLU A 135 12.15 10.60 -3.58
C GLU A 135 11.96 10.40 -2.08
N VAL A 136 11.17 9.39 -1.68
CA VAL A 136 10.98 9.04 -0.28
C VAL A 136 12.28 8.53 0.32
N PHE A 137 13.01 7.69 -0.41
CA PHE A 137 14.32 7.18 0.01
C PHE A 137 15.36 8.31 0.15
N ASP A 138 15.40 9.24 -0.79
CA ASP A 138 16.31 10.39 -0.73
C ASP A 138 16.02 11.26 0.50
N ASP A 139 14.75 11.47 0.82
CA ASP A 139 14.35 12.25 2.00
C ASP A 139 14.63 11.50 3.32
N TYR A 140 14.48 10.19 3.33
CA TYR A 140 14.82 9.34 4.47
C TYR A 140 16.34 9.28 4.69
N SER A 141 17.11 9.08 3.64
CA SER A 141 18.58 8.93 3.70
C SER A 141 19.34 10.26 3.88
N ALA A 142 18.67 11.39 3.70
CA ALA A 142 19.28 12.70 3.92
C ALA A 142 19.66 12.90 5.39
N GLU A 143 20.73 13.69 5.63
CA GLU A 143 21.15 14.03 6.98
C GLU A 143 19.99 14.63 7.79
N GLY A 144 19.72 14.04 8.96
CA GLY A 144 18.60 14.42 9.82
C GLY A 144 17.24 14.01 9.27
N HIS A 145 17.18 13.10 8.30
CA HIS A 145 15.94 12.69 7.62
C HIS A 145 15.18 13.90 7.10
N ARG A 146 15.44 14.32 5.86
CA ARG A 146 14.83 15.52 5.28
C ARG A 146 13.32 15.54 5.53
N PHE A 147 12.81 16.68 6.02
CA PHE A 147 11.42 16.85 6.46
C PHE A 147 10.98 15.88 7.58
N GLY A 148 11.91 15.29 8.31
CA GLY A 148 11.60 14.29 9.34
C GLY A 148 11.07 12.98 8.76
N CYS A 149 11.38 12.64 7.51
CA CYS A 149 10.90 11.42 6.87
C CYS A 149 11.34 10.18 7.63
N SER A 150 10.40 9.36 8.06
CA SER A 150 10.63 8.08 8.73
C SER A 150 10.01 6.88 8.00
N GLY A 151 9.19 7.13 6.98
CA GLY A 151 8.48 6.13 6.20
C GLY A 151 7.20 6.66 5.58
N ILE A 152 6.43 5.77 4.96
CA ILE A 152 5.16 6.10 4.32
C ILE A 152 4.02 5.88 5.30
N ASP A 153 3.26 6.94 5.60
CA ASP A 153 2.19 6.93 6.61
C ASP A 153 0.80 6.76 6.01
N GLY A 154 0.62 7.06 4.73
CA GLY A 154 -0.70 6.98 4.10
C GLY A 154 -0.64 6.92 2.58
N THR A 155 -1.60 6.19 1.99
CA THR A 155 -1.83 6.17 0.54
C THR A 155 -3.31 6.27 0.24
N THR A 156 -3.66 6.99 -0.82
CA THR A 156 -5.04 7.06 -1.31
C THR A 156 -5.08 7.39 -2.80
N PHE A 157 -6.19 7.03 -3.44
CA PHE A 157 -6.49 7.49 -4.79
C PHE A 157 -7.44 8.68 -4.75
N ALA A 158 -7.16 9.67 -5.56
CA ALA A 158 -8.03 10.82 -5.77
C ALA A 158 -7.93 11.31 -7.22
N PRO A 159 -8.93 12.08 -7.72
CA PRO A 159 -8.84 12.66 -9.04
C PRO A 159 -7.57 13.48 -9.21
N ALA A 160 -6.90 13.31 -10.34
CA ALA A 160 -5.74 14.11 -10.69
C ALA A 160 -6.09 15.59 -10.76
N PHE A 161 -5.22 16.44 -10.23
CA PHE A 161 -5.46 17.88 -10.18
C PHE A 161 -5.67 18.50 -11.56
N ASP A 162 -4.88 18.07 -12.54
CA ASP A 162 -4.90 18.58 -13.92
C ASP A 162 -5.83 17.79 -14.86
N LYS A 163 -6.23 16.59 -14.47
CA LYS A 163 -7.08 15.68 -15.25
C LYS A 163 -8.10 14.98 -14.34
N PRO A 164 -9.23 15.63 -14.00
CA PRO A 164 -10.17 15.10 -13.01
C PRO A 164 -10.80 13.73 -13.33
N LYS A 165 -10.73 13.30 -14.58
CA LYS A 165 -11.20 11.96 -15.00
C LYS A 165 -10.16 10.87 -14.77
N ARG A 166 -8.91 11.21 -14.44
CA ARG A 166 -7.84 10.27 -14.10
C ARG A 166 -7.66 10.24 -12.60
N GLN A 167 -7.39 9.09 -12.06
CA GLN A 167 -7.01 8.92 -10.66
C GLN A 167 -5.48 8.97 -10.54
N ASP A 168 -4.98 9.75 -9.59
CA ASP A 168 -3.58 9.72 -9.18
C ASP A 168 -3.48 9.08 -7.79
N LEU A 169 -2.40 8.33 -7.56
CA LEU A 169 -2.07 7.80 -6.25
C LEU A 169 -1.32 8.88 -5.46
N TYR A 170 -1.86 9.22 -4.31
CA TYR A 170 -1.26 10.16 -3.36
C TYR A 170 -0.57 9.36 -2.26
N VAL A 171 0.68 9.72 -1.99
CA VAL A 171 1.50 9.10 -0.95
C VAL A 171 1.88 10.17 0.05
N ALA A 172 1.53 9.95 1.31
CA ALA A 172 1.90 10.81 2.42
C ALA A 172 3.01 10.15 3.24
N TYR A 173 4.05 10.90 3.52
CA TYR A 173 5.12 10.46 4.41
C TYR A 173 5.59 11.63 5.29
N ALA A 174 5.87 11.33 6.54
CA ALA A 174 6.33 12.29 7.52
C ALA A 174 7.22 11.59 8.55
N GLY A 175 7.84 12.36 9.41
CA GLY A 175 8.59 11.85 10.53
C GLY A 175 8.04 12.34 11.87
N SER A 176 8.67 11.89 12.94
CA SER A 176 8.27 12.17 14.32
C SER A 176 8.33 13.65 14.74
N GLN A 177 8.86 14.53 13.89
CA GLN A 177 9.03 15.95 14.19
C GLN A 177 7.90 16.86 13.68
N GLY A 178 6.79 16.28 13.24
CA GLY A 178 5.63 17.01 12.75
C GLY A 178 5.55 17.10 11.24
N ILE A 179 4.36 17.38 10.74
CA ILE A 179 4.08 17.48 9.30
C ILE A 179 4.69 18.78 8.78
N THR A 180 5.78 18.68 8.04
CA THR A 180 6.22 19.80 7.20
C THR A 180 5.62 19.63 5.80
N VAL A 181 4.45 20.20 5.61
CA VAL A 181 3.86 20.29 4.26
C VAL A 181 4.58 21.40 3.51
N ARG A 182 5.44 21.04 2.55
CA ARG A 182 5.96 22.01 1.59
C ARG A 182 5.18 21.92 0.29
N SER A 183 4.35 22.93 0.04
CA SER A 183 3.87 23.19 -1.31
C SER A 183 5.01 23.82 -2.13
N GLN A 184 5.50 23.15 -3.14
CA GLN A 184 6.25 23.84 -4.17
C GLN A 184 5.28 24.65 -5.02
N LYS A 185 5.36 25.99 -4.91
CA LYS A 185 4.67 26.96 -5.78
C LYS A 185 3.21 26.63 -6.10
N GLY A 186 2.35 26.58 -5.09
CA GLY A 186 0.90 26.50 -5.29
C GLY A 186 0.40 25.12 -5.73
N ARG A 187 1.19 24.06 -5.65
CA ARG A 187 0.73 22.68 -5.81
C ARG A 187 0.44 22.09 -4.44
N PRO A 188 -0.79 21.69 -4.15
CA PRO A 188 -1.07 20.92 -2.97
C PRO A 188 -0.44 19.52 -3.15
N TYR A 189 0.44 19.15 -2.26
CA TYR A 189 1.07 17.83 -2.06
C TYR A 189 1.87 17.26 -3.25
N PRO A 190 3.05 16.66 -3.03
CA PRO A 190 3.75 15.91 -4.07
C PRO A 190 2.90 14.71 -4.47
N CYS A 191 2.34 14.77 -5.66
CA CYS A 191 1.72 13.62 -6.30
C CYS A 191 2.83 12.80 -6.96
N LEU A 192 3.14 11.64 -6.42
CA LEU A 192 4.02 10.69 -7.06
C LEU A 192 3.27 10.07 -8.26
N ARG A 193 3.65 10.46 -9.46
CA ARG A 193 3.30 9.70 -10.65
C ARG A 193 4.21 8.48 -10.67
N LEU A 194 3.64 7.30 -10.60
CA LEU A 194 4.36 6.04 -10.74
C LEU A 194 4.36 5.65 -12.23
N PRO A 195 5.44 5.93 -12.99
CA PRO A 195 5.55 5.44 -14.36
C PRO A 195 5.66 3.90 -14.31
N GLY A 196 4.89 3.22 -15.15
CA GLY A 196 5.00 1.78 -15.35
C GLY A 196 4.05 0.90 -14.53
N LEU A 197 3.16 1.44 -13.71
CA LEU A 197 2.06 0.67 -13.12
C LEU A 197 0.82 0.62 -14.02
N HIS A 198 0.77 1.42 -15.08
CA HIS A 198 -0.24 1.32 -16.13
C HIS A 198 0.14 0.24 -17.14
N ASP A 199 -0.86 -0.49 -17.60
CA ASP A 199 -0.83 -1.52 -18.61
C ASP A 199 0.02 -1.09 -19.85
N PRO A 200 0.96 -1.92 -20.33
CA PRO A 200 1.75 -1.60 -21.54
C PRO A 200 0.92 -1.51 -22.84
N GLY A 201 -0.42 -1.54 -22.76
CA GLY A 201 -1.32 -1.52 -23.91
C GLY A 201 -1.86 -0.15 -24.34
N THR A 202 -1.52 0.96 -23.68
CA THR A 202 -2.09 2.29 -24.01
C THR A 202 -1.08 3.35 -24.42
N GLU A 203 0.08 2.98 -24.94
CA GLU A 203 0.82 3.90 -25.78
C GLU A 203 0.18 3.92 -27.19
N ARG A 204 -0.89 4.66 -27.34
CA ARG A 204 -1.28 5.18 -28.66
C ARG A 204 -0.74 6.60 -28.79
N SER A 205 0.31 6.64 -29.59
CA SER A 205 0.70 7.73 -30.50
C SER A 205 -0.32 8.86 -30.59
N ASP A 206 0.02 10.03 -30.04
CA ASP A 206 -0.39 11.31 -30.61
C ASP A 206 0.87 12.05 -31.06
N LEU A 207 1.10 11.92 -32.36
CA LEU A 207 1.86 12.88 -33.16
C LEU A 207 1.07 14.16 -33.31
#